data_54f80c76ea733d8d67faef04673d93b5
#
_entry.id   54f80c76ea733d8d67faef04673d93b5
#
_cell.length_a   1.000
_cell.length_b   1.000
_cell.length_c   1.000
_cell.angle_alpha   90.00
_cell.angle_beta   90.00
_cell.angle_gamma   90.00
#
_symmetry.space_group_name_H-M   'P 1'
#
loop_
_entity.id
_entity.type
_entity.pdbx_description
1 polymer ?
#
loop_
_entity_poly.entity_id
_entity_poly.type
_entity_poly.pdbx_seq_one_letter_code
_entity_poly.pdbx_strand_id
1 'polypeptide(L)'
;IYLDSPMGVKVTAIYGKYIPHLSRELKEMFLKGDDPFEPENFQFIRSADESRAINEEKSGIILAGSGMCSGGRIMHHLKHNLFKPDTHVFFVGYQAHGTLGRRLVDGAKEIRIAGEDVSVKAQFHTLNGFSAHADRNDLLEWASNFPKKTRFVVVHGEPKSAKALAMGLNDKGYAAMVPAINDTIDLLAPA
;
A
#
# COMPACT_ATOMS: atom_id res chain seq x y z
N ILE A 1 -19.00 -0.38 8.24
CA ILE A 1 -17.64 -0.18 7.69
C ILE A 1 -17.07 1.08 8.32
N TYR A 2 -15.83 1.02 8.82
CA TYR A 2 -15.16 2.12 9.50
C TYR A 2 -13.92 2.55 8.70
N LEU A 3 -13.89 3.80 8.20
CA LEU A 3 -12.69 4.38 7.63
C LEU A 3 -11.89 5.09 8.74
N ASP A 4 -11.01 4.33 9.39
CA ASP A 4 -10.15 4.85 10.46
C ASP A 4 -8.76 5.22 9.92
N SER A 5 -8.76 6.22 9.06
CA SER A 5 -7.57 6.81 8.47
C SER A 5 -7.77 8.30 8.26
N PRO A 6 -7.13 9.18 9.06
CA PRO A 6 -7.26 10.63 8.87
C PRO A 6 -6.89 11.11 7.47
N MET A 7 -5.91 10.45 6.84
CA MET A 7 -5.56 10.73 5.44
C MET A 7 -6.64 10.22 4.49
N GLY A 8 -7.14 8.99 4.69
CA GLY A 8 -8.22 8.41 3.89
C GLY A 8 -9.45 9.30 3.88
N VAL A 9 -9.89 9.77 5.04
CA VAL A 9 -11.04 10.70 5.17
C VAL A 9 -10.82 11.98 4.35
N LYS A 10 -9.62 12.58 4.41
CA LYS A 10 -9.31 13.79 3.64
C LYS A 10 -9.28 13.53 2.13
N VAL A 11 -8.70 12.41 1.72
CA VAL A 11 -8.61 12.04 0.29
C VAL A 11 -9.99 11.75 -0.27
N THR A 12 -10.83 11.02 0.45
CA THR A 12 -12.24 10.76 0.05
C THR A 12 -13.00 12.06 -0.20
N ALA A 13 -12.87 13.04 0.71
CA ALA A 13 -13.49 14.36 0.53
C ALA A 13 -12.95 15.12 -0.69
N ILE A 14 -11.71 14.88 -1.12
CA ILE A 14 -11.14 15.46 -2.34
C ILE A 14 -11.80 14.84 -3.58
N TYR A 15 -11.98 13.52 -3.62
CA TYR A 15 -12.65 12.86 -4.75
C TYR A 15 -14.02 13.45 -5.03
N GLY A 16 -14.83 13.72 -3.99
CA GLY A 16 -16.13 14.38 -4.13
C GLY A 16 -16.07 15.77 -4.79
N LYS A 17 -14.95 16.51 -4.66
CA LYS A 17 -14.75 17.81 -5.32
C LYS A 17 -14.34 17.69 -6.80
N TYR A 18 -13.79 16.55 -7.20
CA TYR A 18 -13.21 16.33 -8.52
C TYR A 18 -14.00 15.32 -9.36
N ILE A 19 -15.29 15.12 -9.07
CA ILE A 19 -16.18 14.23 -9.83
C ILE A 19 -16.06 14.41 -11.35
N PRO A 20 -15.96 15.65 -11.92
CA PRO A 20 -15.80 15.84 -13.36
C PRO A 20 -14.55 15.21 -13.97
N HIS A 21 -13.54 14.90 -13.15
CA HIS A 21 -12.26 14.31 -13.55
C HIS A 21 -12.18 12.80 -13.32
N LEU A 22 -13.21 12.19 -12.71
CA LEU A 22 -13.28 10.75 -12.47
C LEU A 22 -13.59 9.99 -13.78
N SER A 23 -13.46 8.67 -13.73
CA SER A 23 -13.85 7.81 -14.85
C SER A 23 -15.34 7.98 -15.17
N ARG A 24 -15.74 7.62 -16.39
CA ARG A 24 -17.14 7.71 -16.82
C ARG A 24 -18.04 6.87 -15.89
N GLU A 25 -17.60 5.70 -15.52
CA GLU A 25 -18.31 4.76 -14.65
C GLU A 25 -18.64 5.39 -13.29
N LEU A 26 -17.62 5.97 -12.63
CA LEU A 26 -17.79 6.65 -11.35
C LEU A 26 -18.72 7.86 -11.45
N LYS A 27 -18.61 8.66 -12.52
CA LYS A 27 -19.53 9.77 -12.78
C LYS A 27 -20.98 9.32 -12.89
N GLU A 28 -21.22 8.21 -13.60
CA GLU A 28 -22.56 7.66 -13.76
C GLU A 28 -23.14 7.16 -12.41
N MET A 29 -22.31 6.63 -11.50
CA MET A 29 -22.73 6.28 -10.14
C MET A 29 -23.17 7.52 -9.35
N PHE A 30 -22.36 8.56 -9.30
CA PHE A 30 -22.71 9.82 -8.64
C PHE A 30 -24.00 10.45 -9.20
N LEU A 31 -24.21 10.42 -10.53
CA LEU A 31 -25.43 10.94 -11.16
C LEU A 31 -26.70 10.15 -10.76
N LYS A 32 -26.55 8.88 -10.42
CA LYS A 32 -27.64 8.03 -9.91
C LYS A 32 -27.90 8.20 -8.42
N GLY A 33 -27.09 9.01 -7.73
CA GLY A 33 -27.16 9.18 -6.28
C GLY A 33 -26.40 8.13 -5.49
N ASP A 34 -25.61 7.27 -6.15
CA ASP A 34 -24.72 6.32 -5.53
C ASP A 34 -23.35 6.97 -5.31
N ASP A 35 -22.99 7.23 -4.08
CA ASP A 35 -21.61 7.65 -3.75
C ASP A 35 -20.74 6.43 -3.47
N PRO A 36 -19.82 6.05 -4.39
CA PRO A 36 -18.97 4.88 -4.22
C PRO A 36 -17.95 5.04 -3.08
N PHE A 37 -17.74 6.27 -2.59
CA PHE A 37 -16.83 6.57 -1.49
C PHE A 37 -17.53 6.65 -0.13
N GLU A 38 -18.87 6.63 -0.10
CA GLU A 38 -19.66 6.65 1.12
C GLU A 38 -20.87 5.67 1.01
N PRO A 39 -20.60 4.35 0.88
CA PRO A 39 -21.67 3.35 0.79
C PRO A 39 -22.47 3.28 2.09
N GLU A 40 -23.62 2.61 2.06
CA GLU A 40 -24.45 2.40 3.25
C GLU A 40 -23.64 1.81 4.42
N ASN A 41 -23.94 2.26 5.63
CA ASN A 41 -23.24 1.87 6.87
C ASN A 41 -21.74 2.21 6.92
N PHE A 42 -21.30 3.22 6.16
CA PHE A 42 -19.94 3.71 6.18
C PHE A 42 -19.77 4.83 7.21
N GLN A 43 -18.71 4.75 8.02
CA GLN A 43 -18.43 5.72 9.08
C GLN A 43 -17.01 6.26 8.95
N PHE A 44 -16.90 7.58 8.89
CA PHE A 44 -15.60 8.28 8.92
C PHE A 44 -15.14 8.51 10.35
N ILE A 45 -14.05 7.89 10.74
CA ILE A 45 -13.47 8.00 12.08
C ILE A 45 -12.49 9.17 12.11
N ARG A 46 -12.82 10.19 12.88
CA ARG A 46 -12.08 11.46 12.88
C ARG A 46 -11.21 11.66 14.12
N SER A 47 -11.61 11.08 15.26
CA SER A 47 -10.90 11.22 16.51
C SER A 47 -10.25 9.92 17.00
N ALA A 48 -9.36 10.03 17.98
CA ALA A 48 -8.76 8.86 18.61
C ALA A 48 -9.77 8.13 19.53
N ASP A 49 -10.73 8.86 20.09
CA ASP A 49 -11.77 8.28 20.93
C ASP A 49 -12.74 7.44 20.11
N GLU A 50 -13.18 7.95 18.95
CA GLU A 50 -13.98 7.17 18.00
C GLU A 50 -13.23 5.90 17.55
N SER A 51 -11.93 6.00 17.26
CA SER A 51 -11.11 4.84 16.90
C SER A 51 -11.05 3.79 18.00
N ARG A 52 -10.95 4.22 19.26
CA ARG A 52 -10.98 3.30 20.40
C ARG A 52 -12.34 2.64 20.59
N ALA A 53 -13.42 3.36 20.35
CA ALA A 53 -14.77 2.84 20.47
C ALA A 53 -15.06 1.66 19.51
N ILE A 54 -14.36 1.58 18.36
CA ILE A 54 -14.50 0.44 17.44
C ILE A 54 -14.13 -0.90 18.11
N ASN A 55 -13.28 -0.90 19.14
CA ASN A 55 -12.91 -2.13 19.85
C ASN A 55 -14.07 -2.78 20.61
N GLU A 56 -15.11 -2.01 20.92
CA GLU A 56 -16.34 -2.48 21.59
C GLU A 56 -17.32 -3.14 20.60
N GLU A 57 -17.11 -2.92 19.30
CA GLU A 57 -17.97 -3.49 18.26
C GLU A 57 -17.76 -5.00 18.11
N LYS A 58 -18.87 -5.72 17.96
CA LYS A 58 -18.83 -7.19 17.83
C LYS A 58 -18.34 -7.65 16.47
N SER A 59 -18.60 -6.86 15.43
CA SER A 59 -18.20 -7.19 14.04
C SER A 59 -18.16 -5.93 13.19
N GLY A 60 -17.35 -5.94 12.14
CA GLY A 60 -17.26 -4.82 11.21
C GLY A 60 -16.05 -4.95 10.29
N ILE A 61 -15.96 -4.05 9.33
CA ILE A 61 -14.81 -3.89 8.43
C ILE A 61 -14.11 -2.60 8.79
N ILE A 62 -12.83 -2.66 9.11
CA ILE A 62 -12.03 -1.49 9.46
C ILE A 62 -11.03 -1.24 8.33
N LEU A 63 -11.10 -0.06 7.73
CA LEU A 63 -10.14 0.42 6.73
C LEU A 63 -9.15 1.35 7.43
N ALA A 64 -7.93 0.91 7.65
CA ALA A 64 -6.93 1.66 8.39
C ALA A 64 -5.56 1.66 7.70
N GLY A 65 -4.82 2.75 7.80
CA GLY A 65 -3.41 2.87 7.37
C GLY A 65 -2.47 2.84 8.59
N SER A 66 -1.16 2.63 8.39
CA SER A 66 -0.42 2.49 7.13
C SER A 66 -0.52 1.09 6.53
N GLY A 67 -0.42 1.01 5.20
CA GLY A 67 -0.55 -0.26 4.48
C GLY A 67 0.50 -1.33 4.81
N MET A 68 1.68 -0.94 5.28
CA MET A 68 2.77 -1.85 5.69
C MET A 68 2.83 -2.08 7.21
N CYS A 69 1.83 -1.62 7.95
CA CYS A 69 1.76 -1.70 9.41
C CYS A 69 2.98 -1.08 10.11
N SER A 70 3.54 -0.02 9.55
CA SER A 70 4.71 0.69 10.12
C SER A 70 4.32 1.81 11.08
N GLY A 71 3.03 2.06 11.28
CA GLY A 71 2.48 3.13 12.12
C GLY A 71 1.02 3.39 11.82
N GLY A 72 0.46 4.45 12.42
CA GLY A 72 -0.93 4.85 12.19
C GLY A 72 -1.95 4.01 12.99
N ARG A 73 -3.22 4.20 12.63
CA ARG A 73 -4.36 3.60 13.33
C ARG A 73 -4.38 2.07 13.27
N ILE A 74 -3.88 1.50 12.17
CA ILE A 74 -3.79 0.05 12.00
C ILE A 74 -3.03 -0.64 13.14
N MET A 75 -2.01 0.01 13.70
CA MET A 75 -1.25 -0.55 14.82
C MET A 75 -2.12 -0.80 16.06
N HIS A 76 -3.04 0.12 16.33
CA HIS A 76 -4.00 -0.01 17.40
C HIS A 76 -4.96 -1.19 17.16
N HIS A 77 -5.53 -1.28 15.96
CA HIS A 77 -6.44 -2.37 15.61
C HIS A 77 -5.75 -3.73 15.61
N LEU A 78 -4.52 -3.83 15.11
CA LEU A 78 -3.75 -5.07 15.15
C LEU A 78 -3.49 -5.51 16.60
N LYS A 79 -3.08 -4.59 17.48
CA LYS A 79 -2.86 -4.90 18.89
C LYS A 79 -4.10 -5.51 19.55
N HIS A 80 -5.29 -5.00 19.25
CA HIS A 80 -6.56 -5.42 19.88
C HIS A 80 -7.24 -6.62 19.21
N ASN A 81 -6.80 -7.02 18.03
CA ASN A 81 -7.51 -8.05 17.26
C ASN A 81 -6.65 -9.24 16.81
N LEU A 82 -5.32 -9.13 16.74
CA LEU A 82 -4.48 -10.22 16.23
C LEU A 82 -4.57 -11.53 17.02
N PHE A 83 -4.87 -11.47 18.30
CA PHE A 83 -5.01 -12.67 19.15
C PHE A 83 -6.36 -13.37 18.99
N LYS A 84 -7.30 -12.78 18.24
CA LYS A 84 -8.63 -13.33 17.98
C LYS A 84 -8.60 -14.19 16.70
N PRO A 85 -8.97 -15.47 16.74
CA PRO A 85 -8.88 -16.35 15.58
C PRO A 85 -9.89 -16.03 14.47
N ASP A 86 -10.97 -15.32 14.82
CA ASP A 86 -12.03 -14.91 13.87
C ASP A 86 -11.71 -13.57 13.19
N THR A 87 -10.55 -12.97 13.49
CA THR A 87 -10.09 -11.76 12.83
C THR A 87 -9.46 -12.10 11.49
N HIS A 88 -9.89 -11.41 10.44
CA HIS A 88 -9.31 -11.47 9.11
C HIS A 88 -8.61 -10.16 8.79
N VAL A 89 -7.34 -10.23 8.41
CA VAL A 89 -6.54 -9.06 7.98
C VAL A 89 -6.28 -9.18 6.49
N PHE A 90 -6.71 -8.18 5.73
CA PHE A 90 -6.52 -8.09 4.29
C PHE A 90 -5.45 -7.07 3.97
N PHE A 91 -4.34 -7.52 3.39
CA PHE A 91 -3.32 -6.64 2.81
C PHE A 91 -3.67 -6.35 1.35
N VAL A 92 -3.99 -5.11 1.05
CA VAL A 92 -4.38 -4.66 -0.30
C VAL A 92 -3.20 -4.17 -1.13
N GLY A 93 -1.98 -4.30 -0.62
CA GLY A 93 -0.76 -3.90 -1.30
C GLY A 93 0.45 -4.70 -0.83
N TYR A 94 1.54 -4.51 -1.55
CA TYR A 94 2.81 -5.18 -1.29
C TYR A 94 3.34 -4.88 0.13
N GLN A 95 3.90 -5.91 0.78
CA GLN A 95 4.50 -5.81 2.09
C GLN A 95 6.02 -5.90 1.96
N ALA A 96 6.72 -4.78 2.14
CA ALA A 96 8.16 -4.69 1.97
C ALA A 96 8.91 -5.45 3.07
N HIS A 97 10.06 -6.02 2.72
CA HIS A 97 10.95 -6.68 3.67
C HIS A 97 11.27 -5.78 4.86
N GLY A 98 11.31 -6.34 6.07
CA GLY A 98 11.57 -5.62 7.32
C GLY A 98 10.35 -4.92 7.94
N THR A 99 9.21 -4.87 7.26
CA THR A 99 7.97 -4.28 7.80
C THR A 99 7.20 -5.27 8.69
N LEU A 100 6.37 -4.74 9.59
CA LEU A 100 5.49 -5.58 10.41
C LEU A 100 4.49 -6.35 9.55
N GLY A 101 3.90 -5.68 8.55
CA GLY A 101 2.97 -6.34 7.61
C GLY A 101 3.62 -7.53 6.92
N ARG A 102 4.89 -7.42 6.53
CA ARG A 102 5.64 -8.53 5.92
C ARG A 102 5.82 -9.69 6.90
N ARG A 103 6.18 -9.42 8.14
CA ARG A 103 6.31 -10.46 9.18
C ARG A 103 5.01 -11.21 9.41
N LEU A 104 3.87 -10.52 9.38
CA LEU A 104 2.55 -11.12 9.50
C LEU A 104 2.21 -12.01 8.32
N VAL A 105 2.47 -11.55 7.09
CA VAL A 105 2.27 -12.34 5.85
C VAL A 105 3.16 -13.58 5.84
N ASP A 106 4.40 -13.48 6.35
CA ASP A 106 5.33 -14.60 6.47
C ASP A 106 4.96 -15.58 7.61
N GLY A 107 3.87 -15.34 8.34
CA GLY A 107 3.32 -16.27 9.32
C GLY A 107 3.91 -16.16 10.73
N ALA A 108 4.36 -14.97 11.12
CA ALA A 108 4.78 -14.73 12.50
C ALA A 108 3.68 -15.15 13.49
N LYS A 109 4.06 -15.86 14.55
CA LYS A 109 3.13 -16.34 15.60
C LYS A 109 3.03 -15.36 16.77
N GLU A 110 3.99 -14.46 16.88
CA GLU A 110 4.05 -13.41 17.86
C GLU A 110 4.74 -12.18 17.27
N ILE A 111 4.28 -11.01 17.61
CA ILE A 111 4.86 -9.74 17.19
C ILE A 111 4.85 -8.75 18.36
N ARG A 112 5.76 -7.77 18.32
CA ARG A 112 5.81 -6.70 19.31
C ARG A 112 5.17 -5.42 18.75
N ILE A 113 4.12 -4.93 19.43
CA ILE A 113 3.42 -3.69 19.09
C ILE A 113 3.42 -2.77 20.31
N ALA A 114 3.91 -1.56 20.16
CA ALA A 114 3.97 -0.54 21.21
C ALA A 114 4.60 -1.08 22.53
N GLY A 115 5.65 -1.91 22.41
CA GLY A 115 6.36 -2.47 23.55
C GLY A 115 5.76 -3.74 24.15
N GLU A 116 4.60 -4.19 23.69
CA GLU A 116 3.92 -5.40 24.15
C GLU A 116 3.99 -6.52 23.14
N ASP A 117 4.17 -7.76 23.60
CA ASP A 117 4.17 -8.95 22.76
C ASP A 117 2.73 -9.42 22.53
N VAL A 118 2.34 -9.56 21.28
CA VAL A 118 0.97 -9.90 20.85
C VAL A 118 0.99 -11.21 20.09
N SER A 119 0.25 -12.20 20.58
CA SER A 119 0.05 -13.48 19.92
C SER A 119 -0.74 -13.29 18.62
N VAL A 120 -0.34 -13.98 17.56
CA VAL A 120 -0.96 -13.90 16.24
C VAL A 120 -1.77 -15.15 15.96
N LYS A 121 -3.10 -15.01 16.05
CA LYS A 121 -4.09 -16.07 15.73
C LYS A 121 -4.99 -15.67 14.58
N ALA A 122 -5.01 -14.38 14.20
CA ALA A 122 -5.77 -13.85 13.08
C ALA A 122 -5.37 -14.51 11.75
N GLN A 123 -6.28 -14.48 10.79
CA GLN A 123 -6.10 -15.01 9.44
C GLN A 123 -5.65 -13.88 8.51
N PHE A 124 -4.73 -14.17 7.58
CA PHE A 124 -4.16 -13.17 6.67
C PHE A 124 -4.48 -13.49 5.22
N HIS A 125 -4.85 -12.45 4.49
CA HIS A 125 -5.19 -12.50 3.07
C HIS A 125 -4.45 -11.40 2.32
N THR A 126 -3.87 -11.73 1.17
CA THR A 126 -3.22 -10.75 0.30
C THR A 126 -4.04 -10.56 -0.97
N LEU A 127 -4.43 -9.32 -1.24
CA LEU A 127 -5.21 -8.93 -2.41
C LEU A 127 -4.32 -8.11 -3.35
N ASN A 128 -3.80 -8.73 -4.40
CA ASN A 128 -2.85 -8.10 -5.32
C ASN A 128 -3.51 -7.25 -6.42
N GLY A 129 -4.83 -7.33 -6.60
CA GLY A 129 -5.56 -6.67 -7.67
C GLY A 129 -5.80 -5.16 -7.49
N PHE A 130 -5.46 -4.59 -6.34
CA PHE A 130 -5.69 -3.16 -6.05
C PHE A 130 -4.46 -2.28 -6.21
N SER A 131 -3.33 -2.83 -6.69
CA SER A 131 -2.13 -2.03 -6.92
C SER A 131 -2.28 -1.20 -8.20
N ALA A 132 -1.98 0.10 -8.09
CA ALA A 132 -1.84 1.01 -9.21
C ALA A 132 -0.37 1.26 -9.60
N HIS A 133 0.57 0.51 -9.03
CA HIS A 133 1.97 0.60 -9.40
C HIS A 133 2.21 -0.10 -10.74
N ALA A 134 3.05 0.50 -11.56
CA ALA A 134 3.54 -0.12 -12.78
C ALA A 134 4.25 -1.44 -12.49
N ASP A 135 3.96 -2.47 -13.25
CA ASP A 135 4.69 -3.72 -13.20
C ASP A 135 6.02 -3.65 -13.98
N ARG A 136 6.75 -4.77 -14.04
CA ARG A 136 8.02 -4.84 -14.78
C ARG A 136 7.85 -4.52 -16.27
N ASN A 137 6.77 -4.97 -16.87
CA ASN A 137 6.55 -4.77 -18.31
C ASN A 137 6.17 -3.33 -18.61
N ASP A 138 5.33 -2.73 -17.76
CA ASP A 138 4.98 -1.31 -17.83
C ASP A 138 6.23 -0.42 -17.72
N LEU A 139 7.14 -0.74 -16.77
CA LEU A 139 8.39 -0.01 -16.59
C LEU A 139 9.33 -0.15 -17.80
N LEU A 140 9.41 -1.35 -18.40
CA LEU A 140 10.19 -1.58 -19.61
C LEU A 140 9.58 -0.92 -20.85
N GLU A 141 8.26 -0.82 -20.93
CA GLU A 141 7.55 -0.09 -21.97
C GLU A 141 7.77 1.41 -21.81
N TRP A 142 7.58 1.95 -20.60
CA TRP A 142 7.88 3.34 -20.27
C TRP A 142 9.33 3.70 -20.67
N ALA A 143 10.29 2.85 -20.33
CA ALA A 143 11.70 3.07 -20.68
C ALA A 143 11.92 3.10 -22.20
N SER A 144 11.10 2.42 -23.00
CA SER A 144 11.23 2.39 -24.46
C SER A 144 11.00 3.74 -25.14
N ASN A 145 10.38 4.69 -24.44
CA ASN A 145 10.16 6.05 -24.92
C ASN A 145 11.43 6.94 -24.83
N PHE A 146 12.50 6.45 -24.21
CA PHE A 146 13.76 7.20 -24.09
C PHE A 146 14.78 6.79 -25.17
N PRO A 147 15.67 7.70 -25.59
CA PRO A 147 16.76 7.37 -26.50
C PRO A 147 17.66 6.27 -25.94
N LYS A 148 18.24 5.42 -26.80
CA LYS A 148 19.11 4.30 -26.38
C LYS A 148 20.35 4.72 -25.58
N LYS A 149 20.80 5.94 -25.73
CA LYS A 149 21.88 6.54 -24.94
C LYS A 149 21.50 6.90 -23.51
N THR A 150 20.20 6.71 -23.12
CA THR A 150 19.75 6.99 -21.77
C THR A 150 20.32 5.96 -20.81
N ARG A 151 20.89 6.43 -19.71
CA ARG A 151 21.36 5.60 -18.60
C ARG A 151 20.27 5.53 -17.52
N PHE A 152 19.95 4.31 -17.08
CA PHE A 152 18.98 4.07 -16.01
C PHE A 152 19.70 3.68 -14.72
N VAL A 153 19.31 4.34 -13.64
CA VAL A 153 19.73 4.01 -12.27
C VAL A 153 18.51 3.51 -11.53
N VAL A 154 18.48 2.21 -11.26
CA VAL A 154 17.33 1.53 -10.64
C VAL A 154 17.47 1.61 -9.13
N VAL A 155 16.60 2.37 -8.49
CA VAL A 155 16.58 2.60 -7.05
C VAL A 155 15.22 2.24 -6.43
N HIS A 156 15.13 2.20 -5.12
CA HIS A 156 13.89 2.03 -4.38
C HIS A 156 13.16 0.71 -4.68
N GLY A 157 13.90 -0.38 -4.78
CA GLY A 157 13.35 -1.72 -4.98
C GLY A 157 14.07 -2.75 -4.13
N GLU A 158 13.43 -3.90 -3.92
CA GLU A 158 14.14 -5.03 -3.32
C GLU A 158 15.26 -5.49 -4.26
N PRO A 159 16.40 -5.95 -3.71
CA PRO A 159 17.59 -6.25 -4.52
C PRO A 159 17.33 -7.19 -5.69
N LYS A 160 16.47 -8.20 -5.51
CA LYS A 160 16.10 -9.15 -6.57
C LYS A 160 15.30 -8.47 -7.68
N SER A 161 14.32 -7.66 -7.33
CA SER A 161 13.45 -6.95 -8.28
C SER A 161 14.20 -5.85 -9.02
N ALA A 162 15.02 -5.07 -8.30
CA ALA A 162 15.85 -4.03 -8.90
C ALA A 162 16.85 -4.61 -9.92
N LYS A 163 17.53 -5.70 -9.58
CA LYS A 163 18.44 -6.41 -10.50
C LYS A 163 17.71 -6.96 -11.73
N ALA A 164 16.52 -7.56 -11.53
CA ALA A 164 15.73 -8.09 -12.66
C ALA A 164 15.27 -6.97 -13.61
N LEU A 165 14.91 -5.79 -13.09
CA LEU A 165 14.58 -4.64 -13.94
C LEU A 165 15.80 -4.12 -14.69
N ALA A 166 16.95 -3.96 -14.01
CA ALA A 166 18.19 -3.49 -14.63
C ALA A 166 18.64 -4.45 -15.75
N MET A 167 18.56 -5.77 -15.53
CA MET A 167 18.83 -6.77 -16.57
C MET A 167 17.90 -6.60 -17.77
N GLY A 168 16.59 -6.47 -17.55
CA GLY A 168 15.64 -6.26 -18.63
C GLY A 168 15.86 -4.97 -19.44
N LEU A 169 16.34 -3.91 -18.79
CA LEU A 169 16.74 -2.67 -19.47
C LEU A 169 18.01 -2.87 -20.30
N ASN A 170 19.02 -3.59 -19.76
CA ASN A 170 20.24 -3.93 -20.47
C ASN A 170 19.95 -4.82 -21.70
N ASP A 171 19.07 -5.83 -21.57
CA ASP A 171 18.62 -6.68 -22.68
C ASP A 171 17.93 -5.88 -23.79
N LYS A 172 17.31 -4.76 -23.45
CA LYS A 172 16.72 -3.81 -24.40
C LYS A 172 17.74 -2.81 -24.97
N GLY A 173 19.03 -2.90 -24.61
CA GLY A 173 20.12 -2.07 -25.14
C GLY A 173 20.28 -0.72 -24.44
N TYR A 174 19.79 -0.58 -23.20
CA TYR A 174 20.09 0.57 -22.34
C TYR A 174 21.25 0.26 -21.41
N ALA A 175 21.97 1.29 -20.94
CA ALA A 175 22.89 1.16 -19.83
C ALA A 175 22.10 1.27 -18.51
N ALA A 176 21.94 0.18 -17.78
CA ALA A 176 21.19 0.16 -16.53
C ALA A 176 22.01 -0.45 -15.39
N MET A 177 21.95 0.17 -14.21
CA MET A 177 22.64 -0.27 -13.02
C MET A 177 21.75 -0.16 -11.77
N VAL A 178 22.09 -0.95 -10.74
CA VAL A 178 21.51 -0.86 -9.40
C VAL A 178 22.63 -0.40 -8.47
N PRO A 179 22.57 0.83 -7.93
CA PRO A 179 23.59 1.33 -7.02
C PRO A 179 23.49 0.67 -5.65
N ALA A 180 24.62 0.57 -4.94
CA ALA A 180 24.63 0.27 -3.53
C ALA A 180 24.28 1.51 -2.70
N ILE A 181 23.98 1.30 -1.41
CA ILE A 181 23.74 2.40 -0.48
C ILE A 181 25.04 3.22 -0.35
N ASN A 182 24.93 4.54 -0.46
CA ASN A 182 26.03 5.53 -0.44
C ASN A 182 26.87 5.58 -1.71
N ASP A 183 26.53 4.87 -2.77
CA ASP A 183 27.20 5.08 -4.06
C ASP A 183 26.96 6.51 -4.58
N THR A 184 28.01 7.09 -5.13
CA THR A 184 27.93 8.38 -5.84
C THR A 184 27.92 8.10 -7.34
N ILE A 185 26.96 8.66 -8.06
CA ILE A 185 26.80 8.49 -9.49
C ILE A 185 26.96 9.84 -10.17
N ASP A 186 27.93 9.94 -11.05
CA ASP A 186 28.07 11.11 -11.93
C ASP A 186 27.00 11.05 -13.03
N LEU A 187 26.05 11.97 -12.99
CA LEU A 187 24.96 12.06 -13.96
C LEU A 187 25.41 12.61 -15.32
N LEU A 188 26.59 13.25 -15.38
CA LEU A 188 27.15 13.81 -16.61
C LEU A 188 28.13 12.86 -17.30
N ALA A 189 28.56 11.81 -16.63
CA ALA A 189 29.41 10.80 -17.25
C ALA A 189 28.69 10.12 -18.44
N PRO A 190 29.40 9.83 -19.54
CA PRO A 190 28.79 9.09 -20.66
C PRO A 190 28.26 7.72 -20.20
N ALA A 191 27.22 7.23 -20.90
CA ALA A 191 26.60 5.93 -20.64
C ALA A 191 27.52 4.78 -21.04
#